data_53b6572a45f4de0bbe0e6609727c56ac
#
_entry.id   53b6572a45f4de0bbe0e6609727c56ac
#
_cell.length_a   1.000
_cell.length_b   1.000
_cell.length_c   1.000
_cell.angle_alpha   90.00
_cell.angle_beta   90.00
_cell.angle_gamma   90.00
#
_symmetry.space_group_name_H-M   'P 1'
#
loop_
_entity.id
_entity.type
_entity.pdbx_description
1 polymer ?
#
loop_
_entity_poly.entity_id
_entity_poly.type
_entity_poly.pdbx_seq_one_letter_code
_entity_poly.pdbx_strand_id
1 'polypeptide(L)'
;MFESLSGQLGTALSSLSGRGRISEANIRDAMREVRDALLEADVHEGVVSDFCDQVVADAIGRKVTTSLKPGEEIIGVVHDRLVELMGPVDSHVMLVDPGPTILMLCGLQGSGKTTTCGKLAAYLKGRGKSVMVAAADLQRPAAVEQLGIVTRQVEQEGRGQAAVHFYAEPDKCAEYGKATGIAVGVCRRALKEAKKTGVDVLILDTAGRLHIDDPLMKELESINRAVNPHQIYLVVDAMVGQDAVNSARSFHERLAVDGVILSKFDSDSRGGAALSVKRVTGAPIKFVGTGERFEDLEEFHPERMAGRILGMGDVVSLVEKAQQEVSEQEAEQLAEKMATGRLT
;
A
#
# COMPACT_ATOMS: atom_id res chain seq x y z
N MET A 1 -8.95 -8.99 -7.91
CA MET A 1 -7.51 -8.71 -7.65
C MET A 1 -6.67 -9.84 -8.23
N PHE A 2 -5.82 -9.55 -9.19
CA PHE A 2 -4.96 -10.51 -9.93
C PHE A 2 -5.67 -11.60 -10.77
N GLU A 3 -6.96 -11.55 -11.01
CA GLU A 3 -7.70 -12.64 -11.67
C GLU A 3 -7.14 -12.97 -13.04
N SER A 4 -6.82 -11.95 -13.84
CA SER A 4 -6.24 -12.12 -15.18
C SER A 4 -4.83 -12.73 -15.11
N LEU A 5 -3.96 -12.16 -14.28
CA LEU A 5 -2.58 -12.63 -14.11
C LEU A 5 -2.54 -14.05 -13.53
N SER A 6 -3.37 -14.34 -12.53
CA SER A 6 -3.45 -15.66 -11.89
C SER A 6 -3.87 -16.74 -12.90
N GLY A 7 -4.85 -16.44 -13.73
CA GLY A 7 -5.30 -17.38 -14.77
C GLY A 7 -4.21 -17.69 -15.80
N GLN A 8 -3.50 -16.67 -16.25
CA GLN A 8 -2.42 -16.84 -17.24
C GLN A 8 -1.20 -17.55 -16.66
N LEU A 9 -0.77 -17.22 -15.44
CA LEU A 9 0.32 -17.90 -14.76
C LEU A 9 -0.02 -19.36 -14.44
N GLY A 10 -1.26 -19.62 -14.01
CA GLY A 10 -1.76 -20.97 -13.80
C GLY A 10 -1.68 -21.81 -15.07
N THR A 11 -2.05 -21.24 -16.21
CA THR A 11 -1.94 -21.92 -17.52
C THR A 11 -0.47 -22.18 -17.88
N ALA A 12 0.41 -21.18 -17.75
CA ALA A 12 1.83 -21.32 -18.05
C ALA A 12 2.51 -22.39 -17.19
N LEU A 13 2.21 -22.45 -15.90
CA LEU A 13 2.80 -23.39 -14.96
C LEU A 13 2.13 -24.77 -14.99
N SER A 14 0.88 -24.88 -15.48
CA SER A 14 0.17 -26.16 -15.58
C SER A 14 0.86 -27.13 -16.52
N SER A 15 1.60 -26.64 -17.52
CA SER A 15 2.40 -27.45 -18.43
C SER A 15 3.52 -28.21 -17.72
N LEU A 16 3.96 -27.75 -16.56
CA LEU A 16 4.97 -28.35 -15.71
C LEU A 16 4.38 -29.19 -14.57
N SER A 17 3.16 -28.88 -14.18
CA SER A 17 2.44 -29.59 -13.12
C SER A 17 2.08 -31.01 -13.56
N GLY A 18 2.27 -31.99 -12.69
CA GLY A 18 1.94 -33.39 -12.96
C GLY A 18 2.93 -34.14 -13.82
N ARG A 19 4.01 -33.53 -14.30
CA ARG A 19 5.10 -34.23 -15.00
C ARG A 19 6.03 -34.88 -13.98
N GLY A 20 6.32 -36.16 -14.19
CA GLY A 20 7.29 -36.90 -13.36
C GLY A 20 8.75 -36.52 -13.63
N ARG A 21 9.03 -35.88 -14.77
CA ARG A 21 10.35 -35.33 -15.15
C ARG A 21 10.15 -34.01 -15.90
N ILE A 22 11.00 -33.04 -15.59
CA ILE A 22 11.05 -31.75 -16.25
C ILE A 22 12.49 -31.49 -16.71
N SER A 23 12.67 -31.11 -17.97
CA SER A 23 13.95 -30.67 -18.51
C SER A 23 14.15 -29.15 -18.32
N GLU A 24 15.40 -28.69 -18.43
CA GLU A 24 15.70 -27.25 -18.45
C GLU A 24 14.96 -26.55 -19.61
N ALA A 25 14.84 -27.19 -20.77
CA ALA A 25 14.08 -26.66 -21.90
C ALA A 25 12.61 -26.47 -21.56
N ASN A 26 11.98 -27.38 -20.81
CA ASN A 26 10.61 -27.23 -20.34
C ASN A 26 10.44 -26.03 -19.39
N ILE A 27 11.42 -25.83 -18.51
CA ILE A 27 11.42 -24.68 -17.59
C ILE A 27 11.52 -23.36 -18.38
N ARG A 28 12.43 -23.29 -19.33
CA ARG A 28 12.60 -22.10 -20.17
C ARG A 28 11.37 -21.80 -21.03
N ASP A 29 10.73 -22.81 -21.58
CA ASP A 29 9.50 -22.65 -22.35
C ASP A 29 8.36 -22.13 -21.49
N ALA A 30 8.17 -22.67 -20.28
CA ALA A 30 7.18 -22.17 -19.34
C ALA A 30 7.48 -20.73 -18.90
N MET A 31 8.75 -20.36 -18.74
CA MET A 31 9.13 -18.99 -18.38
C MET A 31 8.89 -17.99 -19.51
N ARG A 32 8.89 -18.41 -20.79
CA ARG A 32 8.43 -17.54 -21.88
C ARG A 32 6.95 -17.19 -21.74
N GLU A 33 6.11 -18.20 -21.43
CA GLU A 33 4.69 -17.96 -21.20
C GLU A 33 4.44 -17.09 -19.94
N VAL A 34 5.22 -17.30 -18.88
CA VAL A 34 5.20 -16.46 -17.68
C VAL A 34 5.61 -15.03 -18.02
N ARG A 35 6.64 -14.85 -18.83
CA ARG A 35 7.08 -13.54 -19.31
C ARG A 35 5.93 -12.82 -20.04
N ASP A 36 5.29 -13.50 -20.97
CA ASP A 36 4.18 -12.92 -21.74
C ASP A 36 3.02 -12.53 -20.81
N ALA A 37 2.67 -13.39 -19.85
CA ALA A 37 1.64 -13.11 -18.86
C ALA A 37 1.96 -11.87 -18.00
N LEU A 38 3.19 -11.71 -17.55
CA LEU A 38 3.64 -10.56 -16.78
C LEU A 38 3.65 -9.27 -17.60
N LEU A 39 4.05 -9.34 -18.87
CA LEU A 39 4.00 -8.18 -19.76
C LEU A 39 2.56 -7.76 -20.07
N GLU A 40 1.64 -8.71 -20.30
CA GLU A 40 0.21 -8.41 -20.45
C GLU A 40 -0.41 -7.81 -19.17
N ALA A 41 0.11 -8.19 -18.01
CA ALA A 41 -0.25 -7.58 -16.72
C ALA A 41 0.34 -6.18 -16.52
N ASP A 42 1.03 -5.65 -17.53
CA ASP A 42 1.67 -4.34 -17.50
C ASP A 42 2.80 -4.24 -16.46
N VAL A 43 3.53 -5.32 -16.23
CA VAL A 43 4.75 -5.32 -15.41
C VAL A 43 5.89 -4.74 -16.23
N HIS A 44 6.74 -3.92 -15.61
CA HIS A 44 7.90 -3.31 -16.24
C HIS A 44 8.85 -4.35 -16.88
N GLU A 45 9.24 -4.15 -18.13
CA GLU A 45 9.99 -5.17 -18.91
C GLU A 45 11.30 -5.60 -18.25
N GLY A 46 12.07 -4.67 -17.69
CA GLY A 46 13.32 -5.00 -16.98
C GLY A 46 13.07 -5.87 -15.75
N VAL A 47 11.97 -5.64 -15.05
CA VAL A 47 11.55 -6.46 -13.90
C VAL A 47 11.17 -7.87 -14.35
N VAL A 48 10.44 -7.99 -15.44
CA VAL A 48 10.02 -9.29 -16.01
C VAL A 48 11.23 -10.11 -16.45
N SER A 49 12.17 -9.50 -17.16
CA SER A 49 13.39 -10.19 -17.61
C SER A 49 14.21 -10.71 -16.45
N ASP A 50 14.50 -9.88 -15.47
CA ASP A 50 15.27 -10.27 -14.28
C ASP A 50 14.56 -11.39 -13.50
N PHE A 51 13.24 -11.28 -13.34
CA PHE A 51 12.44 -12.29 -12.65
C PHE A 51 12.52 -13.65 -13.32
N CYS A 52 12.27 -13.72 -14.63
CA CYS A 52 12.30 -14.97 -15.37
C CYS A 52 13.70 -15.62 -15.36
N ASP A 53 14.76 -14.82 -15.53
CA ASP A 53 16.14 -15.31 -15.49
C ASP A 53 16.50 -15.86 -14.11
N GLN A 54 16.06 -15.20 -13.04
CA GLN A 54 16.29 -15.66 -11.68
C GLN A 54 15.53 -16.94 -11.35
N VAL A 55 14.28 -17.07 -11.82
CA VAL A 55 13.51 -18.32 -11.65
C VAL A 55 14.22 -19.49 -12.32
N VAL A 56 14.70 -19.31 -13.55
CA VAL A 56 15.47 -20.37 -14.26
C VAL A 56 16.73 -20.73 -13.49
N ALA A 57 17.51 -19.74 -13.05
CA ALA A 57 18.75 -19.97 -12.30
C ALA A 57 18.48 -20.72 -10.99
N ASP A 58 17.45 -20.35 -10.25
CA ASP A 58 17.08 -21.01 -9.00
C ASP A 58 16.57 -22.44 -9.22
N ALA A 59 15.75 -22.66 -10.25
CA ALA A 59 15.27 -23.99 -10.58
C ALA A 59 16.42 -24.93 -10.90
N ILE A 60 17.45 -24.46 -11.63
CA ILE A 60 18.66 -25.21 -11.90
C ILE A 60 19.47 -25.44 -10.61
N GLY A 61 19.67 -24.41 -9.81
CA GLY A 61 20.40 -24.47 -8.54
C GLY A 61 19.79 -25.43 -7.52
N ARG A 62 18.44 -25.43 -7.42
CA ARG A 62 17.68 -26.39 -6.58
C ARG A 62 17.53 -27.77 -7.18
N LYS A 63 18.10 -28.03 -8.38
CA LYS A 63 18.03 -29.30 -9.10
C LYS A 63 16.60 -29.81 -9.34
N VAL A 64 15.70 -28.88 -9.68
CA VAL A 64 14.28 -29.19 -9.93
C VAL A 64 14.13 -30.29 -10.98
N THR A 65 15.01 -30.34 -11.98
CA THR A 65 15.02 -31.38 -13.04
C THR A 65 15.27 -32.79 -12.53
N THR A 66 15.87 -32.96 -11.36
CA THR A 66 16.16 -34.25 -10.71
C THR A 66 15.25 -34.57 -9.54
N SER A 67 14.32 -33.68 -9.24
CA SER A 67 13.35 -33.82 -8.14
C SER A 67 12.33 -34.92 -8.45
N LEU A 68 11.81 -35.54 -7.40
CA LEU A 68 10.65 -36.44 -7.45
C LEU A 68 9.33 -35.72 -7.68
N LYS A 69 9.29 -34.43 -7.36
CA LYS A 69 8.10 -33.56 -7.49
C LYS A 69 8.46 -32.24 -8.17
N PRO A 70 8.95 -32.26 -9.40
CA PRO A 70 9.50 -31.08 -10.05
C PRO A 70 8.47 -29.97 -10.26
N GLY A 71 7.19 -30.32 -10.51
CA GLY A 71 6.12 -29.36 -10.69
C GLY A 71 5.80 -28.57 -9.41
N GLU A 72 5.83 -29.23 -8.25
CA GLU A 72 5.63 -28.54 -6.95
C GLU A 72 6.82 -27.65 -6.62
N GLU A 73 8.03 -28.09 -6.90
CA GLU A 73 9.23 -27.32 -6.62
C GLU A 73 9.37 -26.07 -7.50
N ILE A 74 9.02 -26.15 -8.79
CA ILE A 74 9.05 -24.98 -9.66
C ILE A 74 8.02 -23.91 -9.23
N ILE A 75 6.85 -24.34 -8.79
CA ILE A 75 5.83 -23.41 -8.23
C ILE A 75 6.39 -22.74 -6.97
N GLY A 76 7.08 -23.51 -6.11
CA GLY A 76 7.76 -22.95 -4.93
C GLY A 76 8.84 -21.93 -5.30
N VAL A 77 9.62 -22.17 -6.32
CA VAL A 77 10.63 -21.22 -6.83
C VAL A 77 9.96 -19.94 -7.33
N VAL A 78 8.91 -20.05 -8.11
CA VAL A 78 8.15 -18.89 -8.62
C VAL A 78 7.55 -18.10 -7.47
N HIS A 79 6.95 -18.77 -6.49
CA HIS A 79 6.41 -18.15 -5.28
C HIS A 79 7.46 -17.34 -4.53
N ASP A 80 8.61 -17.96 -4.22
CA ASP A 80 9.69 -17.29 -3.48
C ASP A 80 10.21 -16.06 -4.22
N ARG A 81 10.32 -16.14 -5.54
CA ARG A 81 10.74 -14.99 -6.36
C ARG A 81 9.70 -13.90 -6.47
N LEU A 82 8.41 -14.22 -6.47
CA LEU A 82 7.34 -13.22 -6.37
C LEU A 82 7.37 -12.50 -5.02
N VAL A 83 7.56 -13.23 -3.94
CA VAL A 83 7.70 -12.63 -2.59
C VAL A 83 8.90 -11.68 -2.54
N GLU A 84 10.05 -12.10 -3.06
CA GLU A 84 11.26 -11.27 -3.09
C GLU A 84 11.08 -10.02 -3.97
N LEU A 85 10.41 -10.16 -5.10
CA LEU A 85 10.12 -9.06 -6.02
C LEU A 85 9.27 -7.97 -5.37
N MET A 86 8.26 -8.36 -4.61
CA MET A 86 7.39 -7.45 -3.87
C MET A 86 8.04 -6.96 -2.57
N GLY A 87 9.08 -7.62 -2.12
CA GLY A 87 9.92 -7.26 -0.99
C GLY A 87 9.47 -7.80 0.35
N PRO A 88 10.27 -7.55 1.41
CA PRO A 88 9.88 -7.90 2.75
C PRO A 88 8.63 -7.15 3.17
N VAL A 89 7.88 -7.70 4.13
CA VAL A 89 6.76 -7.01 4.76
C VAL A 89 7.30 -5.75 5.44
N ASP A 90 6.73 -4.61 5.09
CA ASP A 90 7.06 -3.31 5.69
C ASP A 90 5.79 -2.46 5.79
N SER A 91 4.80 -2.94 6.55
CA SER A 91 3.52 -2.27 6.78
C SER A 91 3.52 -1.40 8.05
N HIS A 92 4.64 -1.29 8.74
CA HIS A 92 4.70 -0.48 9.95
C HIS A 92 4.70 1.01 9.66
N VAL A 93 3.75 1.72 10.29
CA VAL A 93 3.87 3.16 10.48
C VAL A 93 4.78 3.38 11.67
N MET A 94 5.99 3.88 11.43
CA MET A 94 6.93 4.20 12.50
C MET A 94 6.39 5.39 13.30
N LEU A 95 6.05 5.14 14.56
CA LEU A 95 5.58 6.18 15.48
C LEU A 95 6.74 6.66 16.34
N VAL A 96 6.82 7.98 16.52
CA VAL A 96 7.82 8.60 17.39
C VAL A 96 7.19 9.00 18.72
N ASP A 97 8.00 8.95 19.77
CA ASP A 97 7.63 9.41 21.10
C ASP A 97 8.78 10.28 21.66
N PRO A 98 8.53 11.55 22.05
CA PRO A 98 7.22 12.23 21.99
C PRO A 98 6.78 12.56 20.56
N GLY A 99 5.44 12.50 20.36
CA GLY A 99 4.80 12.86 19.09
C GLY A 99 4.65 14.38 18.88
N PRO A 100 3.93 14.78 17.83
CA PRO A 100 3.26 13.90 16.87
C PRO A 100 4.23 13.30 15.85
N THR A 101 3.93 12.08 15.41
CA THR A 101 4.52 11.52 14.18
C THR A 101 3.91 12.24 12.98
N ILE A 102 4.73 12.76 12.09
CA ILE A 102 4.27 13.53 10.93
C ILE A 102 4.35 12.64 9.70
N LEU A 103 3.19 12.38 9.08
CA LEU A 103 3.04 11.65 7.83
C LEU A 103 2.63 12.62 6.73
N MET A 104 3.36 12.66 5.64
CA MET A 104 3.04 13.46 4.48
C MET A 104 2.57 12.55 3.35
N LEU A 105 1.35 12.73 2.86
CA LEU A 105 0.83 12.02 1.70
C LEU A 105 0.98 12.89 0.45
N CYS A 106 1.56 12.29 -0.59
CA CYS A 106 1.71 12.92 -1.90
C CYS A 106 1.21 11.99 -3.01
N GLY A 107 1.06 12.50 -4.21
CA GLY A 107 0.58 11.77 -5.39
C GLY A 107 -0.14 12.66 -6.37
N LEU A 108 -0.44 12.13 -7.54
CA LEU A 108 -1.17 12.84 -8.59
C LEU A 108 -2.64 13.09 -8.21
N GLN A 109 -3.27 14.01 -8.93
CA GLN A 109 -4.71 14.23 -8.83
C GLN A 109 -5.47 12.97 -9.24
N GLY A 110 -6.49 12.59 -8.46
CA GLY A 110 -7.28 11.40 -8.71
C GLY A 110 -6.63 10.08 -8.24
N SER A 111 -5.43 10.12 -7.67
CA SER A 111 -4.77 8.92 -7.13
C SER A 111 -5.41 8.38 -5.84
N GLY A 112 -6.36 9.11 -5.26
CA GLY A 112 -7.04 8.69 -4.02
C GLY A 112 -6.38 9.16 -2.73
N LYS A 113 -5.54 10.22 -2.75
CA LYS A 113 -4.87 10.76 -1.55
C LYS A 113 -5.85 11.12 -0.43
N THR A 114 -6.84 11.94 -0.72
CA THR A 114 -7.82 12.41 0.29
C THR A 114 -8.56 11.24 0.93
N THR A 115 -9.00 10.29 0.13
CA THR A 115 -9.63 9.04 0.62
C THR A 115 -8.65 8.22 1.45
N THR A 116 -7.42 8.12 1.01
CA THR A 116 -6.35 7.37 1.72
C THR A 116 -6.00 8.03 3.05
N CYS A 117 -6.03 9.37 3.15
CA CYS A 117 -5.88 10.08 4.43
C CYS A 117 -6.93 9.62 5.45
N GLY A 118 -8.20 9.55 5.04
CA GLY A 118 -9.29 9.05 5.89
C GLY A 118 -9.10 7.58 6.29
N LYS A 119 -8.73 6.73 5.35
CA LYS A 119 -8.46 5.31 5.60
C LYS A 119 -7.29 5.12 6.57
N LEU A 120 -6.22 5.88 6.40
CA LEU A 120 -5.05 5.81 7.28
C LEU A 120 -5.39 6.33 8.69
N ALA A 121 -6.20 7.37 8.80
CA ALA A 121 -6.72 7.86 10.08
C ALA A 121 -7.57 6.80 10.79
N ALA A 122 -8.46 6.11 10.07
CA ALA A 122 -9.26 5.01 10.61
C ALA A 122 -8.40 3.83 11.07
N TYR A 123 -7.39 3.47 10.29
CA TYR A 123 -6.42 2.43 10.63
C TYR A 123 -5.68 2.75 11.94
N LEU A 124 -5.20 3.97 12.09
CA LEU A 124 -4.49 4.41 13.30
C LEU A 124 -5.41 4.52 14.50
N LYS A 125 -6.62 5.07 14.33
CA LYS A 125 -7.66 5.12 15.38
C LYS A 125 -7.96 3.73 15.91
N GLY A 126 -8.15 2.74 15.02
CA GLY A 126 -8.39 1.35 15.39
C GLY A 126 -7.25 0.72 16.21
N ARG A 127 -6.05 1.29 16.14
CA ARG A 127 -4.88 0.91 16.94
C ARG A 127 -4.66 1.79 18.17
N GLY A 128 -5.64 2.57 18.53
CA GLY A 128 -5.61 3.42 19.73
C GLY A 128 -4.75 4.68 19.60
N LYS A 129 -4.45 5.12 18.36
CA LYS A 129 -3.66 6.34 18.11
C LYS A 129 -4.56 7.51 17.76
N SER A 130 -4.38 8.62 18.47
CA SER A 130 -5.04 9.88 18.15
C SER A 130 -4.40 10.50 16.92
N VAL A 131 -5.23 11.05 16.04
CA VAL A 131 -4.82 11.53 14.72
C VAL A 131 -5.36 12.94 14.50
N MET A 132 -4.54 13.80 13.89
CA MET A 132 -4.99 15.02 13.24
C MET A 132 -4.77 14.90 11.74
N VAL A 133 -5.81 15.14 10.95
CA VAL A 133 -5.73 15.18 9.49
C VAL A 133 -5.79 16.64 9.06
N ALA A 134 -4.78 17.11 8.34
CA ALA A 134 -4.66 18.50 7.90
C ALA A 134 -4.84 18.60 6.38
N ALA A 135 -5.74 19.49 5.96
CA ALA A 135 -5.99 19.80 4.57
C ALA A 135 -4.95 20.80 4.05
N ALA A 136 -4.02 20.32 3.24
CA ALA A 136 -3.00 21.12 2.57
C ALA A 136 -3.13 21.13 1.03
N ASP A 137 -4.15 20.47 0.46
CA ASP A 137 -4.56 20.65 -0.94
C ASP A 137 -5.45 21.89 -1.07
N LEU A 138 -4.82 23.05 -1.13
CA LEU A 138 -5.51 24.33 -1.24
C LEU A 138 -5.92 24.67 -2.66
N GLN A 139 -5.46 23.94 -3.65
CA GLN A 139 -5.81 24.15 -5.05
C GLN A 139 -7.28 23.83 -5.32
N ARG A 140 -7.87 22.96 -4.53
CA ARG A 140 -9.24 22.47 -4.69
C ARG A 140 -10.04 22.65 -3.38
N PRO A 141 -10.84 23.73 -3.25
CA PRO A 141 -11.67 23.92 -2.05
C PRO A 141 -12.57 22.74 -1.72
N ALA A 142 -13.11 22.07 -2.75
CA ALA A 142 -13.94 20.87 -2.56
C ALA A 142 -13.15 19.70 -1.94
N ALA A 143 -11.84 19.59 -2.17
CA ALA A 143 -11.01 18.56 -1.53
C ALA A 143 -10.86 18.82 -0.02
N VAL A 144 -10.73 20.07 0.39
CA VAL A 144 -10.71 20.47 1.81
C VAL A 144 -12.01 20.06 2.50
N GLU A 145 -13.14 20.36 1.87
CA GLU A 145 -14.47 20.01 2.40
C GLU A 145 -14.66 18.48 2.47
N GLN A 146 -14.28 17.77 1.41
CA GLN A 146 -14.36 16.32 1.35
C GLN A 146 -13.53 15.66 2.45
N LEU A 147 -12.30 16.14 2.68
CA LEU A 147 -11.45 15.63 3.74
C LEU A 147 -12.07 15.84 5.12
N GLY A 148 -12.71 16.99 5.33
CA GLY A 148 -13.46 17.28 6.56
C GLY A 148 -14.62 16.33 6.79
N ILE A 149 -15.37 15.99 5.75
CA ILE A 149 -16.48 15.02 5.81
C ILE A 149 -15.96 13.63 6.19
N VAL A 150 -14.96 13.14 5.48
CA VAL A 150 -14.36 11.84 5.74
C VAL A 150 -13.77 11.75 7.15
N THR A 151 -13.08 12.79 7.59
CA THR A 151 -12.48 12.83 8.93
C THR A 151 -13.55 12.76 10.02
N ARG A 152 -14.66 13.47 9.86
CA ARG A 152 -15.80 13.40 10.81
C ARG A 152 -16.44 12.01 10.83
N GLN A 153 -16.60 11.38 9.67
CA GLN A 153 -17.11 10.00 9.60
C GLN A 153 -16.18 9.03 10.34
N VAL A 154 -14.87 9.13 10.13
CA VAL A 154 -13.90 8.30 10.85
C VAL A 154 -13.96 8.54 12.35
N GLU A 155 -14.11 9.79 12.79
CA GLU A 155 -14.26 10.10 14.23
C GLU A 155 -15.49 9.46 14.85
N GLN A 156 -16.61 9.51 14.16
CA GLN A 156 -17.91 9.04 14.67
C GLN A 156 -18.10 7.53 14.54
N GLU A 157 -17.69 6.94 13.42
CA GLU A 157 -18.02 5.57 13.02
C GLU A 157 -16.80 4.64 13.03
N GLY A 158 -15.57 5.19 13.06
CA GLY A 158 -14.35 4.41 13.05
C GLY A 158 -14.15 3.59 14.32
N ARG A 159 -13.54 2.42 14.17
CA ARG A 159 -13.23 1.54 15.30
C ARG A 159 -12.23 2.19 16.26
N GLY A 160 -12.38 1.91 17.57
CA GLY A 160 -11.51 2.42 18.62
C GLY A 160 -11.98 3.72 19.22
N GLN A 161 -11.40 4.11 20.36
CA GLN A 161 -11.78 5.28 21.16
C GLN A 161 -10.86 6.49 20.97
N ALA A 162 -9.77 6.33 20.23
CA ALA A 162 -8.83 7.41 19.99
C ALA A 162 -9.47 8.53 19.17
N ALA A 163 -9.15 9.79 19.50
CA ALA A 163 -9.72 10.95 18.84
C ALA A 163 -9.13 11.14 17.43
N VAL A 164 -9.96 11.64 16.52
CA VAL A 164 -9.54 12.06 15.18
C VAL A 164 -9.95 13.51 14.96
N HIS A 165 -8.99 14.38 14.77
CA HIS A 165 -9.18 15.80 14.59
C HIS A 165 -9.01 16.19 13.12
N PHE A 166 -9.71 17.23 12.71
CA PHE A 166 -9.56 17.84 11.41
C PHE A 166 -9.00 19.26 11.53
N TYR A 167 -7.97 19.55 10.74
CA TYR A 167 -7.39 20.89 10.64
C TYR A 167 -7.51 21.40 9.21
N ALA A 168 -8.11 22.58 9.04
CA ALA A 168 -8.22 23.23 7.74
C ALA A 168 -8.23 24.75 7.89
N GLU A 169 -7.78 25.42 6.84
CA GLU A 169 -7.84 26.86 6.67
C GLU A 169 -8.49 27.17 5.31
N PRO A 170 -9.83 27.07 5.18
CA PRO A 170 -10.52 27.20 3.90
C PRO A 170 -10.27 28.54 3.20
N ASP A 171 -10.10 29.63 3.98
CA ASP A 171 -9.83 30.97 3.45
C ASP A 171 -8.52 31.02 2.64
N LYS A 172 -7.57 30.16 2.95
CA LYS A 172 -6.28 30.08 2.25
C LYS A 172 -6.39 29.54 0.85
N CYS A 173 -7.47 28.84 0.51
CA CYS A 173 -7.74 28.42 -0.88
C CYS A 173 -7.84 29.63 -1.83
N ALA A 174 -8.44 30.75 -1.37
CA ALA A 174 -8.55 31.96 -2.18
C ALA A 174 -7.22 32.71 -2.35
N GLU A 175 -6.26 32.48 -1.48
CA GLU A 175 -4.91 33.04 -1.52
C GLU A 175 -3.94 32.15 -2.33
N TYR A 176 -4.28 30.88 -2.52
CA TYR A 176 -3.42 29.91 -3.23
C TYR A 176 -3.13 30.38 -4.67
N GLY A 177 -1.88 30.30 -5.07
CA GLY A 177 -1.41 30.77 -6.37
C GLY A 177 -1.16 32.29 -6.47
N LYS A 178 -1.61 33.09 -5.50
CA LYS A 178 -1.37 34.55 -5.43
C LYS A 178 -0.08 34.90 -4.68
N ALA A 179 0.30 34.03 -3.73
CA ALA A 179 1.53 34.16 -2.98
C ALA A 179 2.21 32.80 -2.85
N THR A 180 3.53 32.82 -2.75
CA THR A 180 4.32 31.60 -2.51
C THR A 180 4.23 31.15 -1.05
N GLY A 181 4.28 29.84 -0.81
CA GLY A 181 4.38 29.27 0.54
C GLY A 181 3.10 29.20 1.34
N ILE A 182 1.91 29.45 0.73
CA ILE A 182 0.64 29.38 1.45
C ILE A 182 0.42 27.99 2.04
N ALA A 183 0.58 26.91 1.26
CA ALA A 183 0.44 25.55 1.73
C ALA A 183 1.48 25.18 2.81
N VAL A 184 2.69 25.69 2.68
CA VAL A 184 3.75 25.53 3.69
C VAL A 184 3.34 26.15 5.01
N GLY A 185 2.78 27.35 4.98
CA GLY A 185 2.28 28.05 6.16
C GLY A 185 1.16 27.27 6.86
N VAL A 186 0.20 26.74 6.11
CA VAL A 186 -0.88 25.88 6.62
C VAL A 186 -0.30 24.65 7.31
N CYS A 187 0.65 23.95 6.69
CA CYS A 187 1.30 22.78 7.28
C CYS A 187 2.04 23.10 8.58
N ARG A 188 2.74 24.23 8.65
CA ARG A 188 3.42 24.67 9.89
C ARG A 188 2.43 24.93 11.03
N ARG A 189 1.31 25.61 10.74
CA ARG A 189 0.28 25.87 11.74
C ARG A 189 -0.46 24.61 12.16
N ALA A 190 -0.71 23.69 11.22
CA ALA A 190 -1.26 22.37 11.52
C ALA A 190 -0.34 21.60 12.49
N LEU A 191 0.97 21.60 12.25
CA LEU A 191 1.93 20.97 13.15
C LEU A 191 1.93 21.61 14.55
N LYS A 192 1.84 22.93 14.62
CA LYS A 192 1.73 23.65 15.90
C LYS A 192 0.46 23.25 16.67
N GLU A 193 -0.67 23.16 15.95
CA GLU A 193 -1.93 22.74 16.56
C GLU A 193 -1.91 21.27 16.98
N ALA A 194 -1.31 20.39 16.18
CA ALA A 194 -1.13 18.98 16.53
C ALA A 194 -0.30 18.80 17.82
N LYS A 195 0.77 19.57 17.97
CA LYS A 195 1.58 19.58 19.20
C LYS A 195 0.80 20.08 20.41
N LYS A 196 0.01 21.15 20.22
CA LYS A 196 -0.82 21.72 21.27
C LYS A 196 -1.92 20.76 21.72
N THR A 197 -2.55 20.07 20.77
CA THR A 197 -3.61 19.09 21.03
C THR A 197 -3.07 17.79 21.61
N GLY A 198 -1.78 17.51 21.38
CA GLY A 198 -1.12 16.30 21.89
C GLY A 198 -1.51 15.02 21.15
N VAL A 199 -1.84 15.11 19.86
CA VAL A 199 -2.16 13.94 19.04
C VAL A 199 -0.89 13.09 18.78
N ASP A 200 -1.10 11.79 18.60
CA ASP A 200 0.00 10.85 18.31
C ASP A 200 0.52 11.01 16.87
N VAL A 201 -0.37 11.32 15.93
CA VAL A 201 -0.05 11.38 14.49
C VAL A 201 -0.68 12.61 13.84
N LEU A 202 0.10 13.29 13.00
CA LEU A 202 -0.37 14.31 12.07
C LEU A 202 -0.23 13.79 10.64
N ILE A 203 -1.34 13.76 9.90
CA ILE A 203 -1.38 13.39 8.48
C ILE A 203 -1.59 14.67 7.66
N LEU A 204 -0.70 14.92 6.71
CA LEU A 204 -0.79 16.05 5.79
C LEU A 204 -1.30 15.56 4.42
N ASP A 205 -2.50 16.02 4.02
CA ASP A 205 -3.04 15.81 2.67
C ASP A 205 -2.59 16.93 1.75
N THR A 206 -1.55 16.68 0.95
CA THR A 206 -0.93 17.69 0.10
C THR A 206 -1.60 17.81 -1.27
N ALA A 207 -1.31 18.88 -1.99
CA ALA A 207 -1.81 19.10 -3.34
C ALA A 207 -1.36 18.00 -4.31
N GLY A 208 -2.21 17.72 -5.31
CA GLY A 208 -1.89 16.89 -6.45
C GLY A 208 -2.32 17.59 -7.74
N ARG A 209 -1.55 17.37 -8.81
CA ARG A 209 -1.88 17.85 -10.16
C ARG A 209 -2.06 16.66 -11.09
N LEU A 210 -2.63 16.92 -12.27
CA LEU A 210 -2.82 15.88 -13.31
C LEU A 210 -1.49 15.28 -13.77
N HIS A 211 -0.44 16.09 -13.75
CA HIS A 211 0.92 15.68 -14.16
C HIS A 211 1.92 16.15 -13.11
N ILE A 212 3.05 15.48 -13.05
CA ILE A 212 4.20 15.93 -12.27
C ILE A 212 4.80 17.14 -12.98
N ASP A 213 4.76 18.27 -12.31
CA ASP A 213 5.39 19.50 -12.77
C ASP A 213 6.32 20.09 -11.72
N ASP A 214 7.19 20.97 -12.13
CA ASP A 214 8.18 21.57 -11.23
C ASP A 214 7.55 22.43 -10.10
N PRO A 215 6.48 23.22 -10.33
CA PRO A 215 5.79 23.92 -9.25
C PRO A 215 5.24 22.99 -8.16
N LEU A 216 4.61 21.85 -8.53
CA LEU A 216 4.13 20.86 -7.56
C LEU A 216 5.28 20.30 -6.74
N MET A 217 6.35 19.88 -7.40
CA MET A 217 7.49 19.29 -6.69
C MET A 217 8.18 20.27 -5.78
N LYS A 218 8.34 21.52 -6.17
CA LYS A 218 8.88 22.61 -5.33
C LYS A 218 8.02 22.88 -4.09
N GLU A 219 6.70 22.85 -4.25
CA GLU A 219 5.77 23.01 -3.12
C GLU A 219 5.94 21.85 -2.12
N LEU A 220 5.94 20.60 -2.61
CA LEU A 220 6.11 19.41 -1.78
C LEU A 220 7.48 19.38 -1.09
N GLU A 221 8.55 19.73 -1.79
CA GLU A 221 9.91 19.87 -1.21
C GLU A 221 9.97 20.97 -0.15
N SER A 222 9.23 22.06 -0.35
CA SER A 222 9.16 23.16 0.62
C SER A 222 8.39 22.76 1.88
N ILE A 223 7.30 22.02 1.76
CA ILE A 223 6.56 21.43 2.88
C ILE A 223 7.48 20.45 3.62
N ASN A 224 8.16 19.55 2.89
CA ASN A 224 9.10 18.58 3.48
C ASN A 224 10.17 19.28 4.33
N ARG A 225 10.78 20.32 3.82
CA ARG A 225 11.79 21.12 4.56
C ARG A 225 11.20 21.85 5.77
N ALA A 226 9.96 22.33 5.66
CA ALA A 226 9.34 23.16 6.69
C ALA A 226 8.86 22.36 7.91
N VAL A 227 8.32 21.16 7.71
CA VAL A 227 7.72 20.35 8.78
C VAL A 227 8.52 19.09 9.09
N ASN A 228 9.48 18.73 8.26
CA ASN A 228 10.35 17.58 8.41
C ASN A 228 9.55 16.29 8.74
N PRO A 229 8.70 15.79 7.83
CA PRO A 229 7.88 14.63 8.08
C PRO A 229 8.75 13.42 8.41
N HIS A 230 8.27 12.58 9.31
CA HIS A 230 8.95 11.33 9.67
C HIS A 230 8.87 10.31 8.55
N GLN A 231 7.73 10.31 7.81
CA GLN A 231 7.53 9.45 6.65
C GLN A 231 6.76 10.20 5.55
N ILE A 232 7.18 9.98 4.32
CA ILE A 232 6.49 10.45 3.11
C ILE A 232 5.91 9.23 2.42
N TYR A 233 4.59 9.19 2.29
CA TYR A 233 3.87 8.13 1.57
C TYR A 233 3.36 8.65 0.25
N LEU A 234 3.65 7.91 -0.81
CA LEU A 234 3.12 8.16 -2.14
C LEU A 234 1.87 7.32 -2.36
N VAL A 235 0.76 7.98 -2.66
CA VAL A 235 -0.48 7.31 -3.05
C VAL A 235 -0.55 7.21 -4.56
N VAL A 236 -0.69 5.98 -5.05
CA VAL A 236 -0.69 5.66 -6.47
C VAL A 236 -1.93 4.84 -6.80
N ASP A 237 -2.60 5.18 -7.90
CA ASP A 237 -3.71 4.40 -8.43
C ASP A 237 -3.18 3.11 -9.08
N ALA A 238 -3.50 1.96 -8.51
CA ALA A 238 -3.03 0.67 -8.99
C ALA A 238 -3.55 0.33 -10.41
N MET A 239 -4.70 0.89 -10.80
CA MET A 239 -5.30 0.63 -12.10
C MET A 239 -4.54 1.24 -13.29
N VAL A 240 -3.66 2.21 -13.02
CA VAL A 240 -2.94 2.95 -14.07
C VAL A 240 -1.70 2.18 -14.59
N GLY A 241 -1.31 1.08 -13.95
CA GLY A 241 -0.24 0.21 -14.42
C GLY A 241 1.14 0.89 -14.47
N GLN A 242 1.82 0.89 -15.61
CA GLN A 242 3.17 1.47 -15.75
C GLN A 242 3.23 2.98 -15.51
N ASP A 243 2.18 3.72 -15.80
CA ASP A 243 2.14 5.15 -15.50
C ASP A 243 2.19 5.40 -13.98
N ALA A 244 1.57 4.51 -13.20
CA ALA A 244 1.70 4.52 -11.74
C ALA A 244 3.16 4.34 -11.31
N VAL A 245 3.87 3.38 -11.90
CA VAL A 245 5.27 3.07 -11.61
C VAL A 245 6.18 4.23 -12.01
N ASN A 246 5.98 4.83 -13.18
CA ASN A 246 6.74 5.98 -13.67
C ASN A 246 6.53 7.20 -12.77
N SER A 247 5.29 7.46 -12.35
CA SER A 247 4.98 8.51 -11.39
C SER A 247 5.68 8.28 -10.05
N ALA A 248 5.63 7.05 -9.55
CA ALA A 248 6.28 6.67 -8.30
C ALA A 248 7.80 6.91 -8.35
N ARG A 249 8.44 6.57 -9.46
CA ARG A 249 9.87 6.85 -9.67
C ARG A 249 10.16 8.34 -9.57
N SER A 250 9.43 9.17 -10.30
CA SER A 250 9.63 10.62 -10.35
C SER A 250 9.45 11.29 -8.98
N PHE A 251 8.44 10.89 -8.22
CA PHE A 251 8.25 11.36 -6.83
C PHE A 251 9.39 10.92 -5.93
N HIS A 252 9.83 9.67 -6.05
CA HIS A 252 10.90 9.13 -5.22
C HIS A 252 12.25 9.84 -5.46
N GLU A 253 12.57 10.13 -6.70
CA GLU A 253 13.80 10.86 -7.07
C GLU A 253 13.88 12.26 -6.43
N ARG A 254 12.74 12.94 -6.26
CA ARG A 254 12.65 14.30 -5.72
C ARG A 254 12.42 14.36 -4.21
N LEU A 255 11.66 13.44 -3.65
CA LEU A 255 11.19 13.49 -2.26
C LEU A 255 11.76 12.38 -1.37
N ALA A 256 12.45 11.38 -1.92
CA ALA A 256 12.89 10.20 -1.17
C ALA A 256 11.71 9.54 -0.40
N VAL A 257 10.69 9.09 -1.14
CA VAL A 257 9.48 8.48 -0.61
C VAL A 257 9.82 7.28 0.26
N ASP A 258 9.22 7.19 1.45
CA ASP A 258 9.47 6.12 2.42
C ASP A 258 8.56 4.90 2.20
N GLY A 259 7.45 5.07 1.56
CA GLY A 259 6.51 4.01 1.26
C GLY A 259 5.49 4.38 0.20
N VAL A 260 4.88 3.35 -0.40
CA VAL A 260 3.83 3.49 -1.40
C VAL A 260 2.54 2.88 -0.88
N ILE A 261 1.44 3.56 -1.13
CA ILE A 261 0.09 3.05 -0.89
C ILE A 261 -0.59 2.91 -2.24
N LEU A 262 -0.98 1.69 -2.60
CA LEU A 262 -1.72 1.42 -3.83
C LEU A 262 -3.22 1.56 -3.57
N SER A 263 -3.83 2.59 -4.14
CA SER A 263 -5.28 2.78 -4.11
C SER A 263 -5.97 1.96 -5.20
N LYS A 264 -7.26 1.70 -5.03
CA LYS A 264 -8.11 0.98 -6.01
C LYS A 264 -7.56 -0.41 -6.40
N PHE A 265 -6.88 -1.04 -5.49
CA PHE A 265 -6.22 -2.31 -5.73
C PHE A 265 -7.20 -3.47 -5.91
N ASP A 266 -8.39 -3.38 -5.31
CA ASP A 266 -9.51 -4.29 -5.50
C ASP A 266 -10.01 -4.35 -6.95
N SER A 267 -9.89 -3.26 -7.68
CA SER A 267 -10.29 -3.14 -9.09
C SER A 267 -9.18 -3.48 -10.08
N ASP A 268 -7.93 -3.65 -9.60
CA ASP A 268 -6.80 -4.05 -10.44
C ASP A 268 -6.75 -5.58 -10.61
N SER A 269 -7.15 -6.05 -11.78
CA SER A 269 -7.07 -7.48 -12.14
C SER A 269 -5.69 -7.91 -12.66
N ARG A 270 -4.84 -6.96 -13.04
CA ARG A 270 -3.52 -7.20 -13.66
C ARG A 270 -2.40 -7.29 -12.64
N GLY A 271 -2.34 -6.35 -11.69
CA GLY A 271 -1.35 -6.35 -10.61
C GLY A 271 0.04 -5.86 -10.97
N GLY A 272 0.24 -5.29 -12.15
CA GLY A 272 1.55 -4.87 -12.64
C GLY A 272 2.24 -3.82 -11.76
N ALA A 273 1.49 -2.86 -11.21
CA ALA A 273 2.01 -1.87 -10.30
C ALA A 273 2.58 -2.48 -9.02
N ALA A 274 1.86 -3.45 -8.41
CA ALA A 274 2.31 -4.13 -7.20
C ALA A 274 3.64 -4.88 -7.41
N LEU A 275 3.83 -5.46 -8.59
CA LEU A 275 5.05 -6.21 -8.93
C LEU A 275 6.24 -5.32 -9.31
N SER A 276 6.00 -4.08 -9.74
CA SER A 276 7.03 -3.20 -10.30
C SER A 276 7.50 -2.10 -9.35
N VAL A 277 6.60 -1.56 -8.52
CA VAL A 277 6.85 -0.33 -7.76
C VAL A 277 8.09 -0.41 -6.90
N LYS A 278 8.26 -1.46 -6.12
CA LYS A 278 9.41 -1.59 -5.23
C LYS A 278 10.72 -1.70 -6.01
N ARG A 279 10.75 -2.51 -7.07
CA ARG A 279 11.95 -2.73 -7.88
C ARG A 279 12.39 -1.43 -8.58
N VAL A 280 11.44 -0.65 -9.05
CA VAL A 280 11.70 0.59 -9.79
C VAL A 280 12.03 1.76 -8.87
N THR A 281 11.40 1.85 -7.70
CA THR A 281 11.56 2.98 -6.77
C THR A 281 12.48 2.67 -5.59
N GLY A 282 12.64 1.40 -5.22
CA GLY A 282 13.27 1.02 -3.95
C GLY A 282 12.39 1.21 -2.72
N ALA A 283 11.23 1.88 -2.85
CA ALA A 283 10.30 2.12 -1.75
C ALA A 283 9.34 0.93 -1.55
N PRO A 284 9.10 0.47 -0.31
CA PRO A 284 8.19 -0.64 -0.04
C PRO A 284 6.73 -0.22 -0.24
N ILE A 285 5.89 -1.18 -0.64
CA ILE A 285 4.45 -1.02 -0.56
C ILE A 285 4.02 -1.24 0.88
N LYS A 286 3.40 -0.24 1.49
CA LYS A 286 2.95 -0.27 2.90
C LYS A 286 1.53 -0.81 3.03
N PHE A 287 0.62 -0.29 2.20
CA PHE A 287 -0.80 -0.56 2.24
C PHE A 287 -1.39 -0.65 0.84
N VAL A 288 -2.54 -1.32 0.78
CA VAL A 288 -3.40 -1.36 -0.41
C VAL A 288 -4.82 -0.96 -0.03
N GLY A 289 -5.44 -0.15 -0.88
CA GLY A 289 -6.87 0.17 -0.77
C GLY A 289 -7.70 -0.93 -1.44
N THR A 290 -8.60 -1.54 -0.69
CA THR A 290 -9.36 -2.73 -1.12
C THR A 290 -10.85 -2.47 -1.26
N GLY A 291 -11.26 -1.21 -1.32
CA GLY A 291 -12.64 -0.79 -1.48
C GLY A 291 -12.81 0.71 -1.24
N GLU A 292 -14.05 1.16 -1.17
CA GLU A 292 -14.36 2.59 -1.05
C GLU A 292 -14.57 3.06 0.40
N ARG A 293 -14.83 2.14 1.34
CA ARG A 293 -15.06 2.49 2.74
C ARG A 293 -13.75 2.88 3.43
N PHE A 294 -13.84 3.65 4.51
CA PHE A 294 -12.66 4.07 5.26
C PHE A 294 -11.93 2.91 5.96
N GLU A 295 -12.60 1.76 6.21
CA GLU A 295 -11.95 0.55 6.75
C GLU A 295 -11.22 -0.26 5.67
N ASP A 296 -11.45 0.02 4.39
CA ASP A 296 -10.91 -0.75 3.29
C ASP A 296 -9.45 -0.33 2.98
N LEU A 297 -8.59 -0.46 3.99
CA LEU A 297 -7.15 -0.32 3.91
C LEU A 297 -6.50 -1.55 4.56
N GLU A 298 -5.74 -2.29 3.78
CA GLU A 298 -5.03 -3.49 4.25
C GLU A 298 -3.53 -3.28 4.20
N GLU A 299 -2.82 -3.87 5.15
CA GLU A 299 -1.37 -3.98 5.12
C GLU A 299 -0.95 -4.85 3.92
N PHE A 300 0.11 -4.44 3.24
CA PHE A 300 0.63 -5.21 2.10
C PHE A 300 1.50 -6.37 2.58
N HIS A 301 1.09 -7.60 2.26
CA HIS A 301 1.80 -8.81 2.59
C HIS A 301 2.24 -9.55 1.32
N PRO A 302 3.54 -9.51 0.97
CA PRO A 302 4.07 -10.14 -0.24
C PRO A 302 3.73 -11.63 -0.38
N GLU A 303 3.80 -12.39 0.70
CA GLU A 303 3.47 -13.84 0.68
C GLU A 303 2.01 -14.11 0.32
N ARG A 304 1.07 -13.33 0.88
CA ARG A 304 -0.36 -13.43 0.53
C ARG A 304 -0.60 -13.05 -0.93
N MET A 305 0.08 -12.01 -1.41
CA MET A 305 -0.05 -11.57 -2.80
C MET A 305 0.52 -12.61 -3.76
N ALA A 306 1.68 -13.18 -3.47
CA ALA A 306 2.25 -14.28 -4.25
C ALA A 306 1.31 -15.49 -4.30
N GLY A 307 0.70 -15.87 -3.17
CA GLY A 307 -0.28 -16.94 -3.11
C GLY A 307 -1.51 -16.67 -3.99
N ARG A 308 -2.05 -15.45 -3.95
CA ARG A 308 -3.18 -15.04 -4.82
C ARG A 308 -2.81 -15.05 -6.29
N ILE A 309 -1.64 -14.56 -6.66
CA ILE A 309 -1.12 -14.56 -8.03
C ILE A 309 -1.01 -15.99 -8.57
N LEU A 310 -0.57 -16.94 -7.76
CA LEU A 310 -0.44 -18.34 -8.14
C LEU A 310 -1.74 -19.16 -8.04
N GLY A 311 -2.86 -18.51 -7.67
CA GLY A 311 -4.14 -19.19 -7.52
C GLY A 311 -4.23 -20.12 -6.30
N MET A 312 -3.29 -20.00 -5.34
CA MET A 312 -3.28 -20.79 -4.11
C MET A 312 -4.28 -20.30 -3.06
N GLY A 313 -4.99 -19.21 -3.35
CA GLY A 313 -5.91 -18.55 -2.43
C GLY A 313 -5.20 -17.84 -1.29
N ASP A 314 -5.98 -17.11 -0.50
CA ASP A 314 -5.49 -16.45 0.72
C ASP A 314 -5.74 -17.33 1.94
N VAL A 315 -5.12 -18.51 1.98
CA VAL A 315 -5.27 -19.46 3.09
C VAL A 315 -4.77 -18.85 4.39
N VAL A 316 -3.71 -18.05 4.34
CA VAL A 316 -3.13 -17.37 5.52
C VAL A 316 -4.12 -16.35 6.08
N SER A 317 -4.72 -15.50 5.23
CA SER A 317 -5.76 -14.56 5.67
C SER A 317 -6.99 -15.24 6.25
N LEU A 318 -7.41 -16.36 5.67
CA LEU A 318 -8.56 -17.11 6.18
C LEU A 318 -8.25 -17.72 7.56
N VAL A 319 -7.06 -18.27 7.74
CA VAL A 319 -6.61 -18.82 9.03
C VAL A 319 -6.50 -17.72 10.10
N GLU A 320 -5.89 -16.57 9.73
CA GLU A 320 -5.77 -15.44 10.66
C GLU A 320 -7.13 -14.84 11.05
N LYS A 321 -8.06 -14.67 10.09
CA LYS A 321 -9.42 -14.22 10.37
C LYS A 321 -10.16 -15.22 11.29
N ALA A 322 -10.04 -16.50 11.02
CA ALA A 322 -10.63 -17.53 11.87
C ALA A 322 -10.02 -17.53 13.29
N GLN A 323 -8.70 -17.31 13.40
CA GLN A 323 -8.05 -17.18 14.71
C GLN A 323 -8.48 -15.93 15.47
N GLN A 324 -8.66 -14.80 14.79
CA GLN A 324 -9.18 -13.57 15.40
C GLN A 324 -10.62 -13.74 15.89
N GLU A 325 -11.49 -14.33 15.07
CA GLU A 325 -12.88 -14.61 15.46
C GLU A 325 -12.98 -15.55 16.66
N VAL A 326 -12.14 -16.58 16.70
CA VAL A 326 -12.07 -17.51 17.87
C VAL A 326 -11.57 -16.77 19.09
N SER A 327 -10.53 -15.96 18.98
CA SER A 327 -9.99 -15.17 20.10
C SER A 327 -10.98 -14.14 20.64
N GLU A 328 -11.75 -13.48 19.77
CA GLU A 328 -12.80 -12.55 20.19
C GLU A 328 -13.95 -13.28 20.91
N GLN A 329 -14.39 -14.43 20.40
CA GLN A 329 -15.41 -15.25 21.05
C GLN A 329 -14.95 -15.80 22.41
N GLU A 330 -13.70 -16.25 22.50
CA GLU A 330 -13.13 -16.69 23.77
C GLU A 330 -13.02 -15.56 24.80
N ALA A 331 -12.63 -14.35 24.35
CA ALA A 331 -12.56 -13.17 25.19
C ALA A 331 -13.95 -12.73 25.68
N GLU A 332 -14.97 -12.76 24.81
CA GLU A 332 -16.37 -12.48 25.20
C GLU A 332 -16.91 -13.51 26.20
N GLN A 333 -16.67 -14.79 25.93
CA GLN A 333 -17.08 -15.86 26.87
C GLN A 333 -16.36 -15.74 28.22
N LEU A 334 -15.10 -15.36 28.24
CA LEU A 334 -14.35 -15.13 29.47
C LEU A 334 -14.91 -13.92 30.23
N ALA A 335 -15.19 -12.84 29.54
CA ALA A 335 -15.80 -11.64 30.11
C ALA A 335 -17.18 -11.93 30.70
N GLU A 336 -18.00 -12.71 30.01
CA GLU A 336 -19.33 -13.15 30.49
C GLU A 336 -19.23 -14.05 31.71
N LYS A 337 -18.28 -15.01 31.73
CA LYS A 337 -18.01 -15.87 32.89
C LYS A 337 -17.53 -15.05 34.10
N MET A 338 -16.69 -14.03 33.87
CA MET A 338 -16.25 -13.13 34.94
C MET A 338 -17.40 -12.26 35.47
N ALA A 339 -18.25 -11.73 34.59
CA ALA A 339 -19.41 -10.92 34.95
C ALA A 339 -20.48 -11.73 35.71
N THR A 340 -20.62 -13.01 35.41
CA THR A 340 -21.60 -13.92 36.07
C THR A 340 -21.06 -14.60 37.31
N GLY A 341 -19.82 -14.32 37.73
CA GLY A 341 -19.22 -14.88 38.97
C GLY A 341 -19.02 -16.41 38.96
N ARG A 342 -19.04 -17.05 37.78
CA ARG A 342 -18.82 -18.49 37.62
C ARG A 342 -17.36 -18.78 37.26
N LEU A 343 -16.46 -18.43 38.16
CA LEU A 343 -15.10 -18.98 38.19
C LEU A 343 -15.07 -19.97 39.36
N THR A 344 -15.24 -21.25 39.05
CA THR A 344 -14.86 -22.34 39.94
C THR A 344 -13.63 -23.00 39.40
#